data_92460d7a04207a825e440b4f7f19cda1
#
_entry.id   92460d7a04207a825e440b4f7f19cda1
#
_cell.length_a   1.000
_cell.length_b   1.000
_cell.length_c   1.000
_cell.angle_alpha   90.00
_cell.angle_beta   90.00
_cell.angle_gamma   90.00
#
_symmetry.space_group_name_H-M   'P 1'
#
loop_
_entity.id
_entity.type
_entity.pdbx_description
1 polymer ?
#
loop_
_entity_poly.entity_id
_entity_poly.type
_entity_poly.pdbx_seq_one_letter_code
_entity_poly.pdbx_strand_id
1 'polypeptide(L)'
;MKTIFLRLLLVFGLLIQGQNKSVSEKGSEKIYSLTAVGDIMMGTNFPNSSYLPPNDGQGFFDPVSQILNRSDITFGNLEGVILSKNIEPRKRCKNPKNCYVFKMPDHYVNHIKNAGFNLLSLANNHINDFGSEGVLNTVKLLKESEISFAGITDYPTAIFSIKDIKIGFCAFSPNYGTVNMNNISQAKKIVSQLSEKVDVVIVSFHGGGEGENFQHISNKNEIYLGENRGNPYMFARQMIDHGADIILGHGPHVTRAIDLYKNKFIAYSMGNFATYGRFSLKGPKGLSPLIEIKFNEEGDFVSGNIISLKLINRGIPNIDKNNSALRIIQKLNREDLPNSNIEINDSGEFFKK
;
A
#
# COMPACT_ATOMS: atom_id res chain seq x y z
N MET A 1 12.72 95.43 42.74
CA MET A 1 11.99 94.22 43.00
C MET A 1 11.66 93.62 41.69
N LYS A 2 12.38 92.60 41.21
CA LYS A 2 12.17 91.90 39.93
C LYS A 2 11.78 90.46 40.26
N THR A 3 10.55 90.11 39.87
CA THR A 3 10.01 88.79 40.05
C THR A 3 10.40 87.94 38.84
N ILE A 4 11.09 86.80 39.08
CA ILE A 4 11.47 85.85 38.03
C ILE A 4 10.41 84.75 37.97
N PHE A 5 9.77 84.57 36.81
CA PHE A 5 8.89 83.47 36.52
C PHE A 5 9.69 82.28 35.99
N LEU A 6 9.61 81.20 36.73
CA LEU A 6 10.23 79.90 36.33
C LEU A 6 9.18 79.09 35.55
N ARG A 7 9.42 78.83 34.25
CA ARG A 7 8.60 77.97 33.41
C ARG A 7 9.09 76.55 33.53
N LEU A 8 8.22 75.68 34.07
CA LEU A 8 8.43 74.25 34.13
C LEU A 8 8.02 73.65 32.78
N LEU A 9 9.00 73.06 32.04
CA LEU A 9 8.71 72.27 30.85
C LEU A 9 8.46 70.83 31.24
N LEU A 10 7.18 70.37 31.08
CA LEU A 10 6.80 68.97 31.15
C LEU A 10 7.10 68.30 29.81
N VAL A 11 8.08 67.40 29.81
CA VAL A 11 8.40 66.53 28.71
C VAL A 11 7.50 65.28 28.83
N PHE A 12 6.52 65.14 27.97
CA PHE A 12 5.71 63.90 27.84
C PHE A 12 6.57 62.88 27.07
N GLY A 13 7.11 61.87 27.75
CA GLY A 13 7.73 60.73 27.12
C GLY A 13 6.62 59.75 26.61
N LEU A 14 6.47 59.64 25.33
CA LEU A 14 5.68 58.56 24.67
C LEU A 14 6.44 57.24 24.85
N LEU A 15 5.95 56.38 25.74
CA LEU A 15 6.33 54.98 25.78
C LEU A 15 5.66 54.25 24.58
N ILE A 16 6.43 54.01 23.52
CA ILE A 16 6.03 53.11 22.45
C ILE A 16 6.19 51.67 23.00
N GLN A 17 5.11 51.05 23.46
CA GLN A 17 5.04 49.62 23.70
C GLN A 17 5.13 48.90 22.33
N GLY A 18 6.32 48.45 21.96
CA GLY A 18 6.49 47.51 20.88
C GLY A 18 5.81 46.20 21.24
N GLN A 19 4.68 45.88 20.61
CA GLN A 19 4.13 44.54 20.64
C GLN A 19 5.10 43.64 19.88
N ASN A 20 5.93 42.91 20.60
CA ASN A 20 6.59 41.72 20.10
C ASN A 20 5.49 40.69 19.76
N LYS A 21 5.08 40.62 18.47
CA LYS A 21 4.43 39.44 17.95
C LYS A 21 5.44 38.32 18.11
N SER A 22 5.21 37.43 19.04
CA SER A 22 5.86 36.14 19.09
C SER A 22 5.64 35.48 17.76
N VAL A 23 6.66 35.35 16.92
CA VAL A 23 6.68 34.43 15.80
C VAL A 23 6.52 33.07 16.46
N SER A 24 5.34 32.46 16.32
CA SER A 24 5.14 31.07 16.70
C SER A 24 6.17 30.30 15.87
N GLU A 25 7.15 29.68 16.50
CA GLU A 25 7.94 28.65 15.86
C GLU A 25 6.95 27.65 15.27
N LYS A 26 6.86 27.59 13.94
CA LYS A 26 6.21 26.48 13.26
C LYS A 26 6.94 25.23 13.74
N GLY A 27 6.30 24.44 14.59
CA GLY A 27 6.82 23.14 14.98
C GLY A 27 7.25 22.41 13.72
N SER A 28 8.39 21.72 13.76
CA SER A 28 8.88 20.95 12.61
C SER A 28 7.77 20.01 12.16
N GLU A 29 7.38 20.07 10.88
CA GLU A 29 6.40 19.19 10.28
C GLU A 29 6.78 17.73 10.56
N LYS A 30 5.88 16.97 11.17
CA LYS A 30 6.13 15.57 11.49
C LYS A 30 5.99 14.73 10.23
N ILE A 31 6.99 13.91 9.98
CA ILE A 31 7.05 13.04 8.79
C ILE A 31 6.99 11.58 9.21
N TYR A 32 6.14 10.85 8.52
CA TYR A 32 5.94 9.42 8.65
C TYR A 32 6.35 8.73 7.35
N SER A 33 6.69 7.45 7.45
CA SER A 33 7.18 6.67 6.33
C SER A 33 6.39 5.37 6.14
N LEU A 34 6.12 5.05 4.88
CA LEU A 34 5.49 3.80 4.47
C LEU A 34 6.28 3.17 3.33
N THR A 35 6.62 1.89 3.48
CA THR A 35 7.13 1.04 2.41
C THR A 35 5.99 0.14 1.92
N ALA A 36 5.68 0.21 0.63
CA ALA A 36 4.65 -0.60 -0.01
C ALA A 36 5.24 -1.52 -1.07
N VAL A 37 4.78 -2.76 -1.08
CA VAL A 37 5.16 -3.77 -2.07
C VAL A 37 3.93 -4.44 -2.67
N GLY A 38 4.13 -5.21 -3.76
CA GLY A 38 3.09 -5.95 -4.45
C GLY A 38 2.62 -7.22 -3.72
N ASP A 39 2.26 -8.24 -4.51
CA ASP A 39 1.62 -9.46 -4.02
C ASP A 39 2.62 -10.39 -3.30
N ILE A 40 2.19 -10.91 -2.14
CA ILE A 40 2.96 -11.83 -1.28
C ILE A 40 2.28 -13.20 -1.29
N MET A 41 2.92 -14.18 -1.92
CA MET A 41 2.61 -15.61 -1.88
C MET A 41 3.93 -16.39 -1.90
N MET A 42 4.51 -16.63 -0.73
CA MET A 42 5.85 -17.22 -0.56
C MET A 42 5.95 -18.70 -0.95
N GLY A 43 5.03 -19.18 -1.75
CA GLY A 43 4.88 -20.58 -2.11
C GLY A 43 3.62 -21.19 -1.52
N THR A 44 3.24 -22.35 -2.04
CA THR A 44 2.03 -23.06 -1.57
C THR A 44 2.36 -24.53 -1.28
N ASN A 45 1.82 -25.07 -0.18
CA ASN A 45 1.92 -26.49 0.12
C ASN A 45 0.77 -27.31 -0.51
N PHE A 46 0.01 -26.68 -1.45
CA PHE A 46 -1.03 -27.35 -2.21
C PHE A 46 -0.68 -27.33 -3.71
N PRO A 47 -0.87 -28.45 -4.44
CA PRO A 47 -1.32 -29.78 -3.96
C PRO A 47 -0.25 -30.55 -3.16
N ASN A 48 0.99 -30.08 -3.13
CA ASN A 48 2.08 -30.67 -2.37
C ASN A 48 3.20 -29.63 -2.11
N SER A 49 4.20 -29.99 -1.32
CA SER A 49 5.27 -29.09 -0.88
C SER A 49 6.32 -28.73 -1.96
N SER A 50 6.26 -29.29 -3.16
CA SER A 50 7.22 -28.95 -4.25
C SER A 50 7.11 -27.51 -4.72
N TYR A 51 6.06 -26.80 -4.34
CA TYR A 51 5.84 -25.39 -4.62
C TYR A 51 6.24 -24.48 -3.45
N LEU A 52 6.82 -25.02 -2.38
CA LEU A 52 7.44 -24.22 -1.34
C LEU A 52 8.88 -23.82 -1.72
N PRO A 53 9.39 -22.69 -1.23
CA PRO A 53 10.76 -22.28 -1.46
C PRO A 53 11.75 -23.22 -0.75
N PRO A 54 13.02 -23.26 -1.19
CA PRO A 54 14.06 -24.02 -0.53
C PRO A 54 14.25 -23.53 0.91
N ASN A 55 14.82 -24.41 1.75
CA ASN A 55 15.06 -24.14 3.18
C ASN A 55 13.81 -23.65 3.93
N ASP A 56 12.63 -24.12 3.51
CA ASP A 56 11.33 -23.77 4.12
C ASP A 56 11.10 -22.25 4.21
N GLY A 57 11.55 -21.50 3.22
CA GLY A 57 11.41 -20.05 3.14
C GLY A 57 12.38 -19.24 4.01
N GLN A 58 13.33 -19.87 4.70
CA GLN A 58 14.38 -19.14 5.42
C GLN A 58 15.21 -18.30 4.44
N GLY A 59 15.46 -17.03 4.79
CA GLY A 59 16.21 -16.11 3.96
C GLY A 59 15.44 -15.58 2.73
N PHE A 60 14.16 -15.89 2.59
CA PHE A 60 13.36 -15.50 1.41
C PHE A 60 13.38 -13.98 1.17
N PHE A 61 13.33 -13.18 2.23
CA PHE A 61 13.34 -11.73 2.15
C PHE A 61 14.70 -11.08 2.40
N ASP A 62 15.77 -11.86 2.66
CA ASP A 62 17.10 -11.32 2.96
C ASP A 62 17.60 -10.26 1.98
N PRO A 63 17.41 -10.42 0.64
CA PRO A 63 17.89 -9.43 -0.32
C PRO A 63 17.24 -8.04 -0.17
N VAL A 64 16.09 -7.94 0.50
CA VAL A 64 15.30 -6.71 0.63
C VAL A 64 14.97 -6.36 2.09
N SER A 65 15.36 -7.19 3.05
CA SER A 65 14.99 -7.04 4.47
C SER A 65 15.42 -5.71 5.07
N GLN A 66 16.62 -5.23 4.74
CA GLN A 66 17.10 -3.94 5.24
C GLN A 66 16.22 -2.76 4.78
N ILE A 67 15.61 -2.87 3.58
CA ILE A 67 14.74 -1.83 3.04
C ILE A 67 13.37 -1.93 3.68
N LEU A 68 12.81 -3.14 3.79
CA LEU A 68 11.51 -3.38 4.40
C LEU A 68 11.43 -2.92 5.86
N ASN A 69 12.54 -2.95 6.59
CA ASN A 69 12.61 -2.56 8.00
C ASN A 69 12.92 -1.07 8.25
N ARG A 70 12.95 -0.23 7.20
CA ARG A 70 13.28 1.21 7.37
C ARG A 70 12.10 2.08 7.74
N SER A 71 10.90 1.69 7.29
CA SER A 71 9.70 2.53 7.39
C SER A 71 8.90 2.25 8.65
N ASP A 72 8.11 3.22 9.06
CA ASP A 72 7.16 3.09 10.17
C ASP A 72 6.06 2.07 9.85
N ILE A 73 5.64 2.02 8.58
CA ILE A 73 4.66 1.07 8.04
C ILE A 73 5.30 0.29 6.89
N THR A 74 5.19 -1.04 6.92
CA THR A 74 5.57 -1.91 5.80
C THR A 74 4.37 -2.73 5.38
N PHE A 75 3.90 -2.46 4.16
CA PHE A 75 2.64 -2.95 3.61
C PHE A 75 2.85 -3.90 2.43
N GLY A 76 1.98 -4.94 2.32
CA GLY A 76 1.84 -5.80 1.14
C GLY A 76 0.46 -6.43 1.03
N ASN A 77 0.16 -7.04 -0.12
CA ASN A 77 -1.06 -7.83 -0.33
C ASN A 77 -0.76 -9.32 -0.08
N LEU A 78 -1.35 -9.89 0.97
CA LEU A 78 -1.20 -11.32 1.29
C LEU A 78 -2.13 -12.14 0.38
N GLU A 79 -1.62 -12.59 -0.75
CA GLU A 79 -2.39 -13.26 -1.80
C GLU A 79 -2.45 -14.78 -1.57
N GLY A 80 -3.35 -15.18 -0.71
CA GLY A 80 -3.57 -16.55 -0.28
C GLY A 80 -3.90 -16.64 1.20
N VAL A 81 -4.06 -17.87 1.69
CA VAL A 81 -4.26 -18.11 3.12
C VAL A 81 -3.00 -18.66 3.77
N ILE A 82 -2.86 -18.46 5.08
CA ILE A 82 -1.86 -19.13 5.91
C ILE A 82 -2.56 -20.28 6.60
N LEU A 83 -2.22 -21.53 6.22
CA LEU A 83 -2.89 -22.72 6.72
C LEU A 83 -2.02 -23.97 6.53
N SER A 84 -1.56 -24.57 7.62
CA SER A 84 -0.83 -25.85 7.58
C SER A 84 -1.74 -27.06 7.46
N LYS A 85 -2.98 -26.94 7.94
CA LYS A 85 -3.92 -28.06 7.96
C LYS A 85 -4.16 -28.61 6.57
N ASN A 86 -4.16 -29.95 6.47
CA ASN A 86 -4.44 -30.62 5.21
C ASN A 86 -5.96 -30.73 5.01
N ILE A 87 -6.50 -29.81 4.23
CA ILE A 87 -7.91 -29.78 3.82
C ILE A 87 -8.00 -29.53 2.32
N GLU A 88 -9.12 -29.96 1.74
CA GLU A 88 -9.42 -29.71 0.35
C GLU A 88 -9.77 -28.24 0.10
N PRO A 89 -9.37 -27.66 -1.05
CA PRO A 89 -9.75 -26.31 -1.39
C PRO A 89 -11.25 -26.19 -1.65
N ARG A 90 -11.82 -25.07 -1.25
CA ARG A 90 -13.21 -24.71 -1.58
C ARG A 90 -13.34 -24.37 -3.08
N LYS A 91 -12.31 -23.74 -3.63
CA LYS A 91 -12.25 -23.39 -5.04
C LYS A 91 -12.21 -24.63 -5.91
N ARG A 92 -13.29 -24.86 -6.68
CA ARG A 92 -13.36 -25.98 -7.64
C ARG A 92 -12.90 -25.52 -9.01
N CYS A 93 -11.84 -26.12 -9.50
CA CYS A 93 -11.32 -25.84 -10.82
C CYS A 93 -11.75 -26.92 -11.82
N LYS A 94 -12.24 -26.52 -12.98
CA LYS A 94 -12.59 -27.45 -14.06
C LYS A 94 -11.37 -28.22 -14.57
N ASN A 95 -10.19 -27.60 -14.56
CA ASN A 95 -8.93 -28.20 -14.93
C ASN A 95 -7.91 -28.06 -13.78
N PRO A 96 -7.53 -29.16 -13.12
CA PRO A 96 -6.58 -29.12 -12.01
C PRO A 96 -5.19 -28.52 -12.37
N LYS A 97 -4.77 -28.66 -13.64
CA LYS A 97 -3.47 -28.10 -14.11
C LYS A 97 -3.47 -26.57 -14.12
N ASN A 98 -4.63 -25.94 -14.29
CA ASN A 98 -4.83 -24.50 -14.30
C ASN A 98 -5.50 -24.00 -13.01
N CYS A 99 -5.51 -24.83 -11.99
CA CYS A 99 -6.05 -24.48 -10.69
C CYS A 99 -5.01 -23.78 -9.85
N TYR A 100 -5.18 -22.48 -9.67
CA TYR A 100 -4.35 -21.69 -8.79
C TYR A 100 -5.08 -21.57 -7.45
N VAL A 101 -4.52 -22.25 -6.45
CA VAL A 101 -5.03 -22.31 -5.07
C VAL A 101 -3.83 -22.15 -4.16
N PHE A 102 -3.89 -21.17 -3.25
CA PHE A 102 -2.74 -20.75 -2.49
C PHE A 102 -2.93 -20.95 -0.98
N LYS A 103 -2.01 -21.71 -0.42
CA LYS A 103 -1.99 -22.05 1.00
C LYS A 103 -0.55 -22.12 1.50
N MET A 104 -0.14 -21.14 2.28
CA MET A 104 1.19 -21.07 2.90
C MET A 104 1.18 -21.80 4.25
N PRO A 105 2.28 -22.45 4.66
CA PRO A 105 2.40 -23.03 6.00
C PRO A 105 2.23 -21.99 7.12
N ASP A 106 1.70 -22.39 8.28
CA ASP A 106 1.42 -21.51 9.41
C ASP A 106 2.63 -20.68 9.85
N HIS A 107 3.79 -21.31 9.94
CA HIS A 107 5.02 -20.63 10.40
C HIS A 107 5.56 -19.58 9.41
N TYR A 108 5.04 -19.52 8.18
CA TYR A 108 5.44 -18.47 7.20
C TYR A 108 5.00 -17.07 7.65
N VAL A 109 4.04 -16.96 8.56
CA VAL A 109 3.71 -15.68 9.19
C VAL A 109 4.94 -15.08 9.89
N ASN A 110 5.82 -15.93 10.47
CA ASN A 110 7.05 -15.47 11.11
C ASN A 110 8.07 -14.89 10.09
N HIS A 111 8.16 -15.50 8.89
CA HIS A 111 9.01 -14.94 7.83
C HIS A 111 8.52 -13.57 7.38
N ILE A 112 7.20 -13.40 7.25
CA ILE A 112 6.55 -12.12 6.89
C ILE A 112 6.80 -11.09 8.01
N LYS A 113 6.56 -11.44 9.27
CA LYS A 113 6.79 -10.55 10.43
C LYS A 113 8.25 -10.13 10.54
N ASN A 114 9.18 -11.08 10.46
CA ASN A 114 10.62 -10.84 10.58
C ASN A 114 11.19 -10.02 9.42
N ALA A 115 10.54 -10.04 8.25
CA ALA A 115 10.86 -9.17 7.13
C ALA A 115 10.44 -7.71 7.35
N GLY A 116 9.65 -7.41 8.40
CA GLY A 116 9.23 -6.07 8.77
C GLY A 116 7.77 -5.74 8.45
N PHE A 117 7.01 -6.65 7.83
CA PHE A 117 5.60 -6.38 7.53
C PHE A 117 4.78 -6.21 8.81
N ASN A 118 4.09 -5.08 8.92
CA ASN A 118 3.18 -4.75 10.01
C ASN A 118 1.77 -4.39 9.52
N LEU A 119 1.54 -4.33 8.19
CA LEU A 119 0.24 -4.06 7.59
C LEU A 119 0.02 -4.92 6.34
N LEU A 120 -1.09 -5.68 6.29
CA LEU A 120 -1.40 -6.56 5.15
C LEU A 120 -2.83 -6.37 4.64
N SER A 121 -3.00 -6.35 3.31
CA SER A 121 -4.31 -6.51 2.67
C SER A 121 -4.67 -7.98 2.57
N LEU A 122 -5.91 -8.33 2.95
CA LEU A 122 -6.52 -9.64 2.72
C LEU A 122 -7.58 -9.61 1.61
N ALA A 123 -7.82 -8.44 1.01
CA ALA A 123 -8.80 -8.29 -0.06
C ALA A 123 -8.21 -8.75 -1.39
N ASN A 124 -8.36 -10.01 -1.73
CA ASN A 124 -7.91 -10.58 -3.01
C ASN A 124 -8.71 -11.83 -3.39
N ASN A 125 -8.46 -12.37 -4.58
CA ASN A 125 -9.16 -13.53 -5.15
C ASN A 125 -8.75 -14.89 -4.55
N HIS A 126 -7.74 -14.93 -3.67
CA HIS A 126 -7.22 -16.15 -3.07
C HIS A 126 -7.51 -16.31 -1.57
N ILE A 127 -8.04 -15.28 -0.91
CA ILE A 127 -8.33 -15.35 0.53
C ILE A 127 -9.36 -16.45 0.90
N ASN A 128 -10.23 -16.82 -0.04
CA ASN A 128 -11.24 -17.85 0.15
C ASN A 128 -10.92 -19.19 -0.50
N ASP A 129 -9.69 -19.42 -0.95
CA ASP A 129 -9.32 -20.68 -1.61
C ASP A 129 -9.61 -21.92 -0.74
N PHE A 130 -9.47 -21.81 0.57
CA PHE A 130 -9.75 -22.85 1.55
C PHE A 130 -10.94 -22.54 2.47
N GLY A 131 -11.82 -21.61 2.05
CA GLY A 131 -13.05 -21.25 2.77
C GLY A 131 -12.77 -20.61 4.14
N SER A 132 -13.77 -20.71 5.01
CA SER A 132 -13.71 -20.08 6.35
C SER A 132 -12.55 -20.60 7.21
N GLU A 133 -12.16 -21.85 7.07
CA GLU A 133 -11.07 -22.43 7.85
C GLU A 133 -9.72 -21.76 7.51
N GLY A 134 -9.44 -21.54 6.22
CA GLY A 134 -8.26 -20.81 5.78
C GLY A 134 -8.27 -19.36 6.24
N VAL A 135 -9.42 -18.68 6.10
CA VAL A 135 -9.60 -17.28 6.55
C VAL A 135 -9.38 -17.15 8.05
N LEU A 136 -10.06 -17.98 8.86
CA LEU A 136 -9.98 -17.91 10.33
C LEU A 136 -8.57 -18.19 10.85
N ASN A 137 -7.86 -19.18 10.27
CA ASN A 137 -6.48 -19.48 10.66
C ASN A 137 -5.54 -18.31 10.28
N THR A 138 -5.69 -17.75 9.08
CA THR A 138 -4.92 -16.58 8.65
C THR A 138 -5.12 -15.40 9.61
N VAL A 139 -6.38 -15.06 9.92
CA VAL A 139 -6.74 -13.98 10.85
C VAL A 139 -6.15 -14.23 12.25
N LYS A 140 -6.24 -15.46 12.76
CA LYS A 140 -5.66 -15.84 14.05
C LYS A 140 -4.16 -15.58 14.07
N LEU A 141 -3.43 -16.11 13.09
CA LEU A 141 -1.97 -16.00 13.02
C LEU A 141 -1.50 -14.54 12.86
N LEU A 142 -2.19 -13.73 12.06
CA LEU A 142 -1.86 -12.32 11.92
C LEU A 142 -2.07 -11.54 13.22
N LYS A 143 -3.15 -11.82 13.96
CA LYS A 143 -3.40 -11.23 15.29
C LYS A 143 -2.33 -11.64 16.29
N GLU A 144 -1.98 -12.92 16.37
CA GLU A 144 -0.93 -13.45 17.25
C GLU A 144 0.45 -12.88 16.92
N SER A 145 0.67 -12.50 15.64
CA SER A 145 1.91 -11.86 15.18
C SER A 145 1.87 -10.33 15.24
N GLU A 146 0.80 -9.73 15.76
CA GLU A 146 0.62 -8.27 15.82
C GLU A 146 0.79 -7.58 14.46
N ILE A 147 0.30 -8.22 13.38
CA ILE A 147 0.24 -7.64 12.04
C ILE A 147 -1.17 -7.11 11.81
N SER A 148 -1.30 -5.83 11.55
CA SER A 148 -2.58 -5.20 11.20
C SER A 148 -3.04 -5.65 9.81
N PHE A 149 -4.36 -5.88 9.64
CA PHE A 149 -4.93 -6.33 8.37
C PHE A 149 -6.38 -5.89 8.21
N ALA A 150 -6.85 -5.80 6.95
CA ALA A 150 -8.25 -5.58 6.61
C ALA A 150 -8.59 -6.12 5.22
N GLY A 151 -9.88 -6.04 4.84
CA GLY A 151 -10.36 -6.25 3.48
C GLY A 151 -11.27 -7.45 3.29
N ILE A 152 -11.49 -8.25 4.33
CA ILE A 152 -12.52 -9.31 4.33
C ILE A 152 -13.80 -8.82 5.01
N THR A 153 -14.92 -9.47 4.72
CA THR A 153 -16.25 -9.03 5.18
C THR A 153 -16.33 -8.85 6.70
N ASP A 154 -15.71 -9.77 7.46
CA ASP A 154 -15.73 -9.73 8.93
C ASP A 154 -14.70 -8.74 9.52
N TYR A 155 -13.72 -8.32 8.73
CA TYR A 155 -12.68 -7.35 9.09
C TYR A 155 -12.51 -6.32 7.96
N PRO A 156 -13.51 -5.45 7.74
CA PRO A 156 -13.48 -4.48 6.64
C PRO A 156 -12.44 -3.39 6.84
N THR A 157 -12.12 -3.07 8.09
CA THR A 157 -11.19 -2.01 8.49
C THR A 157 -10.30 -2.44 9.64
N ALA A 158 -9.15 -1.76 9.78
CA ALA A 158 -8.30 -1.81 10.96
C ALA A 158 -7.92 -0.40 11.40
N ILE A 159 -7.70 -0.19 12.69
CA ILE A 159 -7.15 1.05 13.27
C ILE A 159 -5.96 0.66 14.14
N PHE A 160 -4.84 1.33 13.95
CA PHE A 160 -3.62 1.13 14.73
C PHE A 160 -2.88 2.46 14.88
N SER A 161 -1.91 2.55 15.77
CA SER A 161 -1.12 3.75 15.99
C SER A 161 0.30 3.55 15.50
N ILE A 162 0.86 4.58 14.88
CA ILE A 162 2.27 4.68 14.52
C ILE A 162 2.80 5.97 15.15
N LYS A 163 3.77 5.85 16.05
CA LYS A 163 4.25 6.97 16.85
C LYS A 163 3.05 7.66 17.55
N ASP A 164 2.75 8.87 17.18
CA ASP A 164 1.73 9.72 17.79
C ASP A 164 0.48 9.94 16.91
N ILE A 165 0.37 9.25 15.76
CA ILE A 165 -0.82 9.31 14.90
C ILE A 165 -1.58 7.97 14.85
N LYS A 166 -2.89 8.09 14.61
CA LYS A 166 -3.78 6.95 14.33
C LYS A 166 -3.90 6.74 12.82
N ILE A 167 -3.64 5.52 12.41
CA ILE A 167 -3.82 5.09 11.03
C ILE A 167 -5.07 4.22 10.90
N GLY A 168 -5.93 4.58 9.95
CA GLY A 168 -7.02 3.74 9.50
C GLY A 168 -6.62 2.98 8.24
N PHE A 169 -6.95 1.70 8.17
CA PHE A 169 -6.72 0.89 6.99
C PHE A 169 -7.99 0.18 6.55
N CYS A 170 -8.30 0.19 5.26
CA CYS A 170 -9.33 -0.64 4.66
C CYS A 170 -8.88 -1.17 3.29
N ALA A 171 -9.42 -2.31 2.89
CA ALA A 171 -9.04 -2.93 1.63
C ALA A 171 -10.27 -3.53 0.91
N PHE A 172 -10.19 -3.56 -0.44
CA PHE A 172 -11.33 -3.87 -1.29
C PHE A 172 -10.93 -4.79 -2.45
N SER A 173 -11.82 -5.70 -2.84
CA SER A 173 -11.67 -6.44 -4.10
C SER A 173 -13.05 -6.81 -4.66
N PRO A 174 -13.19 -7.20 -5.94
CA PRO A 174 -14.46 -7.64 -6.47
C PRO A 174 -14.82 -9.07 -6.07
N ASN A 175 -13.97 -9.76 -5.30
CA ASN A 175 -14.04 -11.18 -5.07
C ASN A 175 -14.92 -11.55 -3.86
N TYR A 176 -15.42 -12.77 -3.83
CA TYR A 176 -16.27 -13.28 -2.75
C TYR A 176 -15.54 -13.28 -1.40
N GLY A 177 -16.25 -12.86 -0.36
CA GLY A 177 -15.74 -12.82 1.03
C GLY A 177 -14.89 -11.60 1.35
N THR A 178 -14.70 -10.71 0.39
CA THR A 178 -14.00 -9.43 0.57
C THR A 178 -14.99 -8.25 0.58
N VAL A 179 -14.53 -7.09 1.01
CA VAL A 179 -15.30 -5.85 0.83
C VAL A 179 -15.29 -5.47 -0.65
N ASN A 180 -16.48 -5.41 -1.26
CA ASN A 180 -16.59 -5.33 -2.71
C ASN A 180 -16.26 -3.92 -3.27
N MET A 181 -15.17 -3.80 -4.04
CA MET A 181 -14.76 -2.56 -4.67
C MET A 181 -15.75 -2.03 -5.73
N ASN A 182 -16.58 -2.91 -6.32
CA ASN A 182 -17.60 -2.52 -7.30
C ASN A 182 -18.85 -1.91 -6.62
N ASN A 183 -19.01 -2.08 -5.30
CA ASN A 183 -20.01 -1.36 -4.51
C ASN A 183 -19.42 -0.02 -4.02
N ILE A 184 -19.32 0.93 -4.95
CA ILE A 184 -18.72 2.25 -4.69
C ILE A 184 -19.41 2.98 -3.54
N SER A 185 -20.73 2.87 -3.40
CA SER A 185 -21.47 3.53 -2.31
C SER A 185 -21.04 2.99 -0.94
N GLN A 186 -20.90 1.68 -0.81
CA GLN A 186 -20.41 1.05 0.42
C GLN A 186 -18.95 1.41 0.70
N ALA A 187 -18.08 1.39 -0.33
CA ALA A 187 -16.68 1.74 -0.19
C ALA A 187 -16.50 3.18 0.31
N LYS A 188 -17.20 4.14 -0.30
CA LYS A 188 -17.23 5.54 0.15
C LYS A 188 -17.65 5.68 1.61
N LYS A 189 -18.72 4.99 2.01
CA LYS A 189 -19.20 5.02 3.39
C LYS A 189 -18.15 4.50 4.38
N ILE A 190 -17.49 3.39 4.05
CA ILE A 190 -16.42 2.81 4.89
C ILE A 190 -15.27 3.79 5.05
N VAL A 191 -14.79 4.38 3.94
CA VAL A 191 -13.66 5.32 3.97
C VAL A 191 -14.02 6.58 4.74
N SER A 192 -15.19 7.21 4.50
CA SER A 192 -15.62 8.40 5.24
C SER A 192 -15.78 8.14 6.73
N GLN A 193 -16.39 7.00 7.11
CA GLN A 193 -16.53 6.64 8.52
C GLN A 193 -15.20 6.34 9.22
N LEU A 194 -14.21 5.88 8.45
CA LEU A 194 -12.87 5.63 8.97
C LEU A 194 -12.11 6.93 9.14
N SER A 195 -12.18 7.86 8.18
CA SER A 195 -11.52 9.17 8.22
C SER A 195 -11.98 10.06 9.38
N GLU A 196 -13.20 9.86 9.88
CA GLU A 196 -13.69 10.56 11.08
C GLU A 196 -13.04 10.10 12.40
N LYS A 197 -12.29 9.00 12.40
CA LYS A 197 -11.79 8.32 13.62
C LYS A 197 -10.27 8.32 13.72
N VAL A 198 -9.58 8.67 12.65
CA VAL A 198 -8.12 8.53 12.52
C VAL A 198 -7.52 9.77 11.86
N ASP A 199 -6.21 9.91 11.94
CA ASP A 199 -5.48 11.03 11.37
C ASP A 199 -5.17 10.79 9.88
N VAL A 200 -4.84 9.53 9.49
CA VAL A 200 -4.49 9.14 8.12
C VAL A 200 -5.20 7.86 7.73
N VAL A 201 -5.79 7.82 6.52
CA VAL A 201 -6.46 6.64 5.96
C VAL A 201 -5.66 6.06 4.79
N ILE A 202 -5.26 4.80 4.95
CA ILE A 202 -4.65 4.00 3.88
C ILE A 202 -5.72 3.08 3.30
N VAL A 203 -5.88 3.12 1.99
CA VAL A 203 -6.80 2.24 1.25
C VAL A 203 -6.02 1.32 0.34
N SER A 204 -6.28 0.02 0.39
CA SER A 204 -5.79 -0.92 -0.61
C SER A 204 -6.92 -1.42 -1.50
N PHE A 205 -6.61 -1.80 -2.73
CA PHE A 205 -7.53 -2.54 -3.57
C PHE A 205 -6.80 -3.62 -4.38
N HIS A 206 -7.51 -4.73 -4.64
CA HIS A 206 -7.08 -5.78 -5.56
C HIS A 206 -8.10 -5.88 -6.67
N GLY A 207 -7.79 -5.26 -7.82
CA GLY A 207 -8.72 -5.14 -8.94
C GLY A 207 -8.01 -4.81 -10.24
N GLY A 208 -8.79 -4.68 -11.31
CA GLY A 208 -8.27 -4.56 -12.67
C GLY A 208 -8.01 -5.91 -13.33
N GLY A 209 -7.83 -5.91 -14.64
CA GLY A 209 -7.48 -7.08 -15.43
C GLY A 209 -6.03 -7.50 -15.22
N GLU A 210 -5.73 -8.78 -15.48
CA GLU A 210 -4.41 -9.36 -15.20
C GLU A 210 -3.50 -9.39 -16.43
N GLY A 211 -2.21 -9.15 -16.21
CA GLY A 211 -1.16 -9.31 -17.20
C GLY A 211 -0.86 -8.07 -18.05
N GLU A 212 0.03 -8.27 -19.02
CA GLU A 212 0.62 -7.19 -19.82
C GLU A 212 -0.41 -6.34 -20.59
N ASN A 213 -1.50 -6.97 -21.06
CA ASN A 213 -2.57 -6.27 -21.78
C ASN A 213 -3.36 -5.28 -20.90
N PHE A 214 -3.19 -5.36 -19.57
CA PHE A 214 -3.82 -4.49 -18.59
C PHE A 214 -2.81 -3.63 -17.84
N GLN A 215 -1.62 -3.46 -18.38
CA GLN A 215 -0.57 -2.64 -17.75
C GLN A 215 -0.92 -1.15 -17.76
N HIS A 216 -1.56 -0.67 -18.83
CA HIS A 216 -2.03 0.71 -18.94
C HIS A 216 -3.29 0.97 -18.11
N ILE A 217 -3.40 2.17 -17.57
CA ILE A 217 -4.55 2.62 -16.81
C ILE A 217 -5.58 3.22 -17.75
N SER A 218 -6.84 2.82 -17.57
CA SER A 218 -7.96 3.44 -18.27
C SER A 218 -9.08 3.81 -17.30
N ASN A 219 -9.83 4.87 -17.60
CA ASN A 219 -11.03 5.22 -16.83
C ASN A 219 -12.24 4.42 -17.31
N LYS A 220 -12.11 3.09 -17.31
CA LYS A 220 -13.17 2.13 -17.70
C LYS A 220 -13.17 0.94 -16.75
N ASN A 221 -14.33 0.26 -16.65
CA ASN A 221 -14.36 -1.05 -16.01
C ASN A 221 -13.52 -2.05 -16.81
N GLU A 222 -12.64 -2.73 -16.12
CA GLU A 222 -11.78 -3.76 -16.71
C GLU A 222 -12.47 -5.13 -16.54
N ILE A 223 -12.66 -5.81 -17.66
CA ILE A 223 -13.25 -7.16 -17.68
C ILE A 223 -12.13 -8.17 -17.93
N TYR A 224 -12.01 -9.15 -17.04
CA TYR A 224 -11.01 -10.21 -17.16
C TYR A 224 -11.64 -11.57 -16.91
N LEU A 225 -11.49 -12.51 -17.86
CA LEU A 225 -12.10 -13.85 -17.84
C LEU A 225 -13.62 -13.83 -17.58
N GLY A 226 -14.31 -12.79 -18.07
CA GLY A 226 -15.75 -12.59 -17.88
C GLY A 226 -16.16 -11.97 -16.55
N GLU A 227 -15.20 -11.64 -15.67
CA GLU A 227 -15.44 -10.97 -14.39
C GLU A 227 -15.23 -9.46 -14.50
N ASN A 228 -16.10 -8.67 -13.87
CA ASN A 228 -15.91 -7.24 -13.70
C ASN A 228 -14.89 -7.01 -12.58
N ARG A 229 -13.67 -6.65 -12.96
CA ARG A 229 -12.53 -6.41 -12.04
C ARG A 229 -12.47 -4.95 -11.56
N GLY A 230 -13.50 -4.15 -11.85
CA GLY A 230 -13.64 -2.77 -11.43
C GLY A 230 -12.97 -1.76 -12.36
N ASN A 231 -13.02 -0.49 -11.94
CA ASN A 231 -12.33 0.62 -12.56
C ASN A 231 -11.32 1.19 -11.56
N PRO A 232 -10.06 0.73 -11.58
CA PRO A 232 -9.03 1.16 -10.62
C PRO A 232 -8.80 2.67 -10.59
N TYR A 233 -8.83 3.34 -11.76
CA TYR A 233 -8.64 4.79 -11.86
C TYR A 233 -9.75 5.56 -11.13
N MET A 234 -10.99 5.25 -11.43
CA MET A 234 -12.15 5.89 -10.80
C MET A 234 -12.22 5.55 -9.31
N PHE A 235 -11.99 4.28 -8.95
CA PHE A 235 -12.03 3.83 -7.56
C PHE A 235 -11.04 4.60 -6.68
N ALA A 236 -9.76 4.68 -7.09
CA ALA A 236 -8.72 5.37 -6.32
C ALA A 236 -9.09 6.83 -6.01
N ARG A 237 -9.52 7.58 -7.05
CA ARG A 237 -9.89 8.98 -6.89
C ARG A 237 -11.15 9.17 -6.04
N GLN A 238 -12.14 8.30 -6.19
CA GLN A 238 -13.35 8.30 -5.37
C GLN A 238 -13.04 8.04 -3.88
N MET A 239 -12.08 7.18 -3.57
CA MET A 239 -11.68 6.95 -2.18
C MET A 239 -10.97 8.17 -1.59
N ILE A 240 -10.11 8.85 -2.35
CA ILE A 240 -9.49 10.11 -1.91
C ILE A 240 -10.54 11.20 -1.70
N ASP A 241 -11.50 11.33 -2.60
CA ASP A 241 -12.59 12.30 -2.47
C ASP A 241 -13.46 12.07 -1.22
N HIS A 242 -13.35 10.90 -0.58
CA HIS A 242 -14.09 10.51 0.62
C HIS A 242 -13.20 10.31 1.85
N GLY A 243 -11.97 10.84 1.83
CA GLY A 243 -11.09 10.91 2.99
C GLY A 243 -9.97 9.86 3.05
N ALA A 244 -9.64 9.21 1.92
CA ALA A 244 -8.43 8.41 1.85
C ALA A 244 -7.21 9.30 1.55
N ASP A 245 -6.06 8.97 2.13
CA ASP A 245 -4.80 9.71 1.98
C ASP A 245 -3.80 8.96 1.09
N ILE A 246 -3.76 7.64 1.19
CA ILE A 246 -2.82 6.79 0.44
C ILE A 246 -3.59 5.64 -0.19
N ILE A 247 -3.41 5.41 -1.50
CA ILE A 247 -4.04 4.32 -2.23
C ILE A 247 -2.98 3.35 -2.76
N LEU A 248 -3.15 2.06 -2.45
CA LEU A 248 -2.23 0.97 -2.78
C LEU A 248 -2.93 -0.13 -3.58
N GLY A 249 -2.68 -0.18 -4.89
CA GLY A 249 -3.35 -1.08 -5.84
C GLY A 249 -2.61 -2.38 -6.11
N HIS A 250 -3.41 -3.43 -6.34
CA HIS A 250 -2.99 -4.79 -6.66
C HIS A 250 -3.95 -5.43 -7.67
N GLY A 251 -3.63 -6.64 -8.15
CA GLY A 251 -4.49 -7.48 -9.00
C GLY A 251 -3.98 -7.69 -10.41
N PRO A 252 -3.42 -6.72 -11.11
CA PRO A 252 -2.89 -6.91 -12.47
C PRO A 252 -1.65 -7.81 -12.56
N HIS A 253 -0.95 -8.08 -11.47
CA HIS A 253 0.32 -8.81 -11.43
C HIS A 253 1.43 -8.20 -12.30
N VAL A 254 1.24 -6.95 -12.70
CA VAL A 254 2.19 -6.09 -13.41
C VAL A 254 2.17 -4.71 -12.80
N THR A 255 3.32 -4.04 -12.83
CA THR A 255 3.46 -2.67 -12.36
C THR A 255 2.67 -1.71 -13.26
N ARG A 256 1.89 -0.80 -12.66
CA ARG A 256 1.20 0.31 -13.33
C ARG A 256 1.79 1.66 -12.91
N ALA A 257 1.29 2.75 -13.48
CA ALA A 257 1.67 4.11 -13.11
C ALA A 257 1.35 4.42 -11.64
N ILE A 258 2.00 5.48 -11.13
CA ILE A 258 1.71 6.11 -9.84
C ILE A 258 1.20 7.54 -10.05
N ASP A 259 0.50 8.11 -9.10
CA ASP A 259 -0.15 9.42 -9.27
C ASP A 259 -0.15 10.23 -7.97
N LEU A 260 -0.32 11.54 -8.09
CA LEU A 260 -0.73 12.44 -7.02
C LEU A 260 -2.07 13.08 -7.38
N TYR A 261 -3.09 12.77 -6.61
CA TYR A 261 -4.40 13.39 -6.73
C TYR A 261 -4.74 14.13 -5.43
N LYS A 262 -4.96 15.44 -5.50
CA LYS A 262 -5.20 16.30 -4.32
C LYS A 262 -4.14 16.15 -3.21
N ASN A 263 -2.87 16.10 -3.58
CA ASN A 263 -1.70 15.83 -2.72
C ASN A 263 -1.65 14.42 -2.08
N LYS A 264 -2.57 13.54 -2.41
CA LYS A 264 -2.63 12.18 -1.89
C LYS A 264 -2.02 11.20 -2.89
N PHE A 265 -1.26 10.21 -2.40
CA PHE A 265 -0.52 9.27 -3.23
C PHE A 265 -1.38 8.11 -3.72
N ILE A 266 -1.19 7.71 -4.97
CA ILE A 266 -1.83 6.54 -5.58
C ILE A 266 -0.77 5.67 -6.28
N ALA A 267 -0.72 4.38 -5.95
CA ALA A 267 -0.11 3.35 -6.77
C ALA A 267 -1.23 2.49 -7.38
N TYR A 268 -1.35 2.45 -8.71
CA TYR A 268 -2.45 1.72 -9.35
C TYR A 268 -2.23 0.21 -9.42
N SER A 269 -1.00 -0.26 -9.41
CA SER A 269 -0.61 -1.65 -9.18
C SER A 269 0.89 -1.75 -8.93
N MET A 270 1.25 -2.49 -7.90
CA MET A 270 2.65 -2.78 -7.57
C MET A 270 3.12 -4.15 -8.08
N GLY A 271 2.27 -4.87 -8.83
CA GLY A 271 2.62 -6.16 -9.42
C GLY A 271 2.93 -7.25 -8.40
N ASN A 272 3.68 -8.26 -8.83
CA ASN A 272 4.14 -9.32 -7.95
C ASN A 272 5.34 -8.85 -7.11
N PHE A 273 5.42 -9.24 -5.84
CA PHE A 273 6.59 -8.94 -5.01
C PHE A 273 7.31 -10.20 -4.54
N ALA A 274 6.59 -11.13 -3.95
CA ALA A 274 7.13 -12.34 -3.33
C ALA A 274 6.24 -13.53 -3.71
N THR A 275 6.24 -13.91 -5.02
CA THR A 275 5.29 -14.84 -5.61
C THR A 275 6.01 -16.10 -6.10
N TYR A 276 6.20 -17.09 -5.20
CA TYR A 276 7.04 -18.24 -5.47
C TYR A 276 6.30 -19.40 -6.16
N GLY A 277 6.85 -19.82 -7.27
CA GLY A 277 6.60 -21.14 -7.87
C GLY A 277 5.33 -21.30 -8.71
N ARG A 278 4.27 -20.54 -8.46
CA ARG A 278 2.97 -20.69 -9.14
C ARG A 278 2.55 -19.49 -9.99
N PHE A 279 3.31 -18.42 -9.94
CA PHE A 279 3.08 -17.22 -10.76
C PHE A 279 3.95 -17.24 -12.02
N SER A 280 3.44 -16.65 -13.10
CA SER A 280 4.26 -16.35 -14.26
C SER A 280 5.15 -15.14 -13.96
N LEU A 281 6.46 -15.29 -14.18
CA LEU A 281 7.44 -14.21 -14.01
C LEU A 281 8.02 -13.73 -15.34
N LYS A 282 7.33 -14.05 -16.46
CA LYS A 282 7.77 -13.63 -17.80
C LYS A 282 7.49 -12.14 -18.00
N GLY A 283 8.44 -11.43 -18.66
CA GLY A 283 8.29 -10.03 -18.98
C GLY A 283 8.05 -9.14 -17.73
N PRO A 284 7.13 -8.18 -17.81
CA PRO A 284 6.88 -7.24 -16.70
C PRO A 284 6.33 -7.90 -15.42
N LYS A 285 5.81 -9.14 -15.48
CA LYS A 285 5.33 -9.88 -14.30
C LYS A 285 6.46 -10.30 -13.35
N GLY A 286 7.70 -10.32 -13.83
CA GLY A 286 8.89 -10.58 -13.00
C GLY A 286 9.58 -9.33 -12.49
N LEU A 287 8.99 -8.15 -12.72
CA LEU A 287 9.52 -6.86 -12.31
C LEU A 287 8.55 -6.21 -11.32
N SER A 288 9.07 -5.72 -10.21
CA SER A 288 8.28 -5.17 -9.12
C SER A 288 8.91 -3.88 -8.59
N PRO A 289 8.13 -2.85 -8.29
CA PRO A 289 8.60 -1.74 -7.47
C PRO A 289 8.47 -2.11 -5.99
N LEU A 290 9.42 -1.66 -5.20
CA LEU A 290 9.23 -1.37 -3.80
C LEU A 290 9.13 0.15 -3.72
N ILE A 291 8.05 0.67 -3.17
CA ILE A 291 7.76 2.10 -3.13
C ILE A 291 7.85 2.58 -1.69
N GLU A 292 8.79 3.48 -1.42
CA GLU A 292 8.89 4.21 -0.15
C GLU A 292 8.17 5.54 -0.31
N ILE A 293 7.32 5.91 0.67
CA ILE A 293 6.54 7.15 0.70
C ILE A 293 6.78 7.84 2.02
N LYS A 294 6.97 9.15 1.98
CA LYS A 294 6.92 10.04 3.14
C LYS A 294 5.66 10.88 3.07
N PHE A 295 4.97 10.99 4.17
CA PHE A 295 3.74 11.77 4.31
C PHE A 295 3.73 12.51 5.65
N ASN A 296 2.97 13.59 5.74
CA ASN A 296 2.82 14.37 6.97
C ASN A 296 1.63 13.89 7.83
N GLU A 297 1.33 14.59 8.93
CA GLU A 297 0.27 14.24 9.86
C GLU A 297 -1.15 14.39 9.28
N GLU A 298 -1.32 15.15 8.19
CA GLU A 298 -2.57 15.25 7.42
C GLU A 298 -2.66 14.20 6.29
N GLY A 299 -1.68 13.28 6.20
CA GLY A 299 -1.61 12.28 5.15
C GLY A 299 -1.24 12.84 3.77
N ASP A 300 -0.77 14.08 3.68
CA ASP A 300 -0.30 14.67 2.45
C ASP A 300 1.05 14.10 2.06
N PHE A 301 1.21 13.81 0.78
CA PHE A 301 2.46 13.30 0.23
C PHE A 301 3.57 14.35 0.33
N VAL A 302 4.73 13.95 0.81
CA VAL A 302 5.94 14.80 0.94
C VAL A 302 6.98 14.41 -0.11
N SER A 303 7.38 13.16 -0.16
CA SER A 303 8.36 12.63 -1.10
C SER A 303 8.27 11.11 -1.18
N GLY A 304 8.90 10.51 -2.17
CA GLY A 304 8.99 9.06 -2.24
C GLY A 304 10.20 8.58 -3.03
N ASN A 305 10.37 7.26 -3.04
CA ASN A 305 11.45 6.60 -3.76
C ASN A 305 10.97 5.24 -4.31
N ILE A 306 11.34 4.92 -5.55
CA ILE A 306 11.05 3.67 -6.22
C ILE A 306 12.35 2.87 -6.27
N ILE A 307 12.36 1.72 -5.61
CA ILE A 307 13.44 0.75 -5.70
C ILE A 307 12.98 -0.39 -6.61
N SER A 308 13.69 -0.58 -7.72
CA SER A 308 13.35 -1.65 -8.66
C SER A 308 13.77 -3.00 -8.13
N LEU A 309 12.87 -3.97 -8.20
CA LEU A 309 13.09 -5.36 -7.87
C LEU A 309 12.87 -6.23 -9.10
N LYS A 310 13.59 -7.35 -9.13
CA LYS A 310 13.40 -8.45 -10.07
C LYS A 310 13.17 -9.73 -9.29
N LEU A 311 12.13 -10.46 -9.67
CA LEU A 311 11.84 -11.76 -9.09
C LEU A 311 12.74 -12.82 -9.74
N ILE A 312 13.61 -13.42 -8.94
CA ILE A 312 14.55 -14.46 -9.38
C ILE A 312 14.22 -15.80 -8.71
N ASN A 313 14.86 -16.88 -9.15
CA ASN A 313 14.73 -18.20 -8.51
C ASN A 313 13.29 -18.61 -8.21
N ARG A 314 12.41 -18.50 -9.21
CA ARG A 314 10.98 -18.83 -9.13
C ARG A 314 10.11 -17.85 -8.31
N GLY A 315 10.60 -16.66 -7.94
CA GLY A 315 9.76 -15.64 -7.31
C GLY A 315 10.33 -14.98 -6.06
N ILE A 316 11.61 -15.11 -5.79
CA ILE A 316 12.31 -14.43 -4.69
C ILE A 316 12.62 -12.99 -5.11
N PRO A 317 12.21 -11.97 -4.31
CA PRO A 317 12.51 -10.58 -4.62
C PRO A 317 14.00 -10.28 -4.47
N ASN A 318 14.55 -9.57 -5.44
CA ASN A 318 15.96 -9.16 -5.44
C ASN A 318 16.11 -7.77 -6.06
N ILE A 319 17.09 -6.99 -5.62
CA ILE A 319 17.36 -5.66 -6.17
C ILE A 319 17.71 -5.77 -7.66
N ASP A 320 16.99 -5.02 -8.49
CA ASP A 320 17.27 -4.89 -9.92
C ASP A 320 18.15 -3.67 -10.20
N LYS A 321 19.45 -3.90 -10.36
CA LYS A 321 20.42 -2.84 -10.69
C LYS A 321 20.15 -2.14 -12.03
N ASN A 322 19.30 -2.72 -12.88
CA ASN A 322 18.91 -2.10 -14.15
C ASN A 322 17.74 -1.12 -14.03
N ASN A 323 17.17 -0.95 -12.85
CA ASN A 323 16.04 -0.06 -12.61
C ASN A 323 14.84 -0.32 -13.54
N SER A 324 14.55 -1.60 -13.86
CA SER A 324 13.55 -1.95 -14.88
C SER A 324 12.13 -1.55 -14.46
N ALA A 325 11.75 -1.76 -13.20
CA ALA A 325 10.43 -1.36 -12.70
C ALA A 325 10.28 0.17 -12.68
N LEU A 326 11.32 0.91 -12.30
CA LEU A 326 11.36 2.37 -12.34
C LEU A 326 11.09 2.88 -13.77
N ARG A 327 11.81 2.34 -14.77
CA ARG A 327 11.61 2.74 -16.18
C ARG A 327 10.20 2.45 -16.69
N ILE A 328 9.60 1.34 -16.25
CA ILE A 328 8.20 1.02 -16.56
C ILE A 328 7.29 2.09 -15.98
N ILE A 329 7.44 2.44 -14.70
CA ILE A 329 6.61 3.46 -14.05
C ILE A 329 6.78 4.82 -14.74
N GLN A 330 8.01 5.25 -15.00
CA GLN A 330 8.29 6.51 -15.72
C GLN A 330 7.62 6.54 -17.10
N LYS A 331 7.67 5.42 -17.85
CA LYS A 331 7.01 5.31 -19.16
C LYS A 331 5.50 5.41 -19.01
N LEU A 332 4.89 4.60 -18.14
CA LEU A 332 3.45 4.57 -17.94
C LEU A 332 2.91 5.90 -17.39
N ASN A 333 3.65 6.58 -16.52
CA ASN A 333 3.26 7.91 -16.05
C ASN A 333 3.17 8.92 -17.20
N ARG A 334 4.12 8.89 -18.15
CA ARG A 334 4.06 9.77 -19.31
C ARG A 334 2.91 9.45 -20.27
N GLU A 335 2.61 8.15 -20.43
CA GLU A 335 1.62 7.67 -21.40
C GLU A 335 0.19 7.75 -20.85
N ASP A 336 -0.02 7.33 -19.61
CA ASP A 336 -1.37 7.18 -19.02
C ASP A 336 -1.80 8.40 -18.21
N LEU A 337 -0.84 9.13 -17.61
CA LEU A 337 -1.08 10.22 -16.65
C LEU A 337 -0.23 11.47 -16.99
N PRO A 338 -0.30 12.01 -18.24
CA PRO A 338 0.56 13.13 -18.67
C PRO A 338 0.38 14.41 -17.83
N ASN A 339 -0.77 14.57 -17.18
CA ASN A 339 -1.10 15.71 -16.33
C ASN A 339 -0.92 15.40 -14.82
N SER A 340 -0.27 14.31 -14.46
CA SER A 340 0.03 14.02 -13.06
C SER A 340 0.99 15.04 -12.46
N ASN A 341 0.76 15.42 -11.20
CA ASN A 341 1.60 16.35 -10.45
C ASN A 341 2.84 15.68 -9.83
N ILE A 342 3.23 14.50 -10.35
CA ILE A 342 4.38 13.75 -9.86
C ILE A 342 5.55 13.88 -10.85
N GLU A 343 6.73 14.14 -10.34
CA GLU A 343 7.98 14.06 -11.09
C GLU A 343 8.80 12.89 -10.54
N ILE A 344 9.36 12.06 -11.44
CA ILE A 344 10.14 10.87 -11.10
C ILE A 344 11.48 10.97 -11.77
N ASN A 345 12.57 11.09 -11.01
CA ASN A 345 13.93 11.16 -11.55
C ASN A 345 14.51 9.75 -11.85
N ASP A 346 15.69 9.73 -12.46
CA ASP A 346 16.35 8.46 -12.86
C ASP A 346 16.96 7.69 -11.70
N SER A 347 17.10 8.29 -10.51
CA SER A 347 17.50 7.59 -9.28
C SER A 347 16.33 6.88 -8.58
N GLY A 348 15.09 7.16 -8.99
CA GLY A 348 13.88 6.60 -8.41
C GLY A 348 13.18 7.53 -7.42
N GLU A 349 13.79 8.64 -7.05
CA GLU A 349 13.13 9.63 -6.21
C GLU A 349 11.97 10.28 -6.97
N PHE A 350 10.88 10.50 -6.27
CA PHE A 350 9.73 11.21 -6.82
C PHE A 350 9.18 12.23 -5.82
N PHE A 351 8.69 13.32 -6.39
CA PHE A 351 8.22 14.48 -5.65
C PHE A 351 7.10 15.18 -6.40
N LYS A 352 6.45 16.12 -5.75
CA LYS A 352 5.43 16.97 -6.36
C LYS A 352 6.11 17.99 -7.28
N LYS A 353 5.55 18.17 -8.50
CA LYS A 353 5.94 19.22 -9.44
C LYS A 353 5.66 20.61 -8.91
#